data_4bc1c9bdec3ad88accadd5286c52cf0b
#
_entry.id   4bc1c9bdec3ad88accadd5286c52cf0b
#
_cell.length_a   1.000
_cell.length_b   1.000
_cell.length_c   1.000
_cell.angle_alpha   90.00
_cell.angle_beta   90.00
_cell.angle_gamma   90.00
#
_symmetry.space_group_name_H-M   'P 1'
#
loop_
_entity.id
_entity.type
_entity.pdbx_description
1 polymer ?
#
loop_
_entity_poly.entity_id
_entity_poly.type
_entity_poly.pdbx_seq_one_letter_code
_entity_poly.pdbx_strand_id
1 'polypeptide(L)'
;KASKNQQQWHLCASAHFFRRQTAHSASYDPASGVYNYKPMNVSGAYRLNAKFDISRTIDEKRYWSWQTNADAGYHHSIDHAMLTGMTASEENVVNTLTLHDGAYIQYNKGTLNIRATGDIRWRHSEGKMRDFETLNATDFQYGLSARYTLPRLNTTLSADGNMYSRRGYGSAELNTDDFVLNASISQPFFKGKLIARIEAFDLLHQLSSTQYTVNAQGRTETWYRSLPHYVMAHLVYHWNKNPRKK
;
A
#
# COMPACT_ATOMS: atom_id res chain seq x y z
N LYS A 1 -36.89 -10.32 -11.99
CA LYS A 1 -36.78 -8.93 -11.49
C LYS A 1 -35.29 -8.59 -11.49
N ALA A 2 -34.81 -7.90 -12.51
CA ALA A 2 -33.45 -7.38 -12.50
C ALA A 2 -33.35 -6.33 -11.39
N SER A 3 -32.47 -6.53 -10.43
CA SER A 3 -32.17 -5.54 -9.41
C SER A 3 -31.57 -4.30 -10.09
N LYS A 4 -32.26 -3.20 -10.08
CA LYS A 4 -31.99 -2.00 -10.87
C LYS A 4 -30.70 -1.26 -10.47
N ASN A 5 -30.09 -1.53 -9.34
CA ASN A 5 -28.78 -0.99 -8.91
C ASN A 5 -28.20 -1.95 -7.86
N GLN A 6 -27.24 -2.75 -8.24
CA GLN A 6 -26.50 -3.58 -7.28
C GLN A 6 -25.55 -2.66 -6.51
N GLN A 7 -25.96 -2.28 -5.32
CA GLN A 7 -25.12 -1.63 -4.33
C GLN A 7 -24.79 -2.66 -3.25
N GLN A 8 -23.53 -2.77 -2.92
CA GLN A 8 -23.03 -3.59 -1.82
C GLN A 8 -22.26 -2.68 -0.87
N TRP A 9 -22.45 -2.89 0.41
CA TRP A 9 -21.67 -2.22 1.43
C TRP A 9 -21.28 -3.21 2.53
N HIS A 10 -20.15 -2.96 3.13
CA HIS A 10 -19.64 -3.75 4.23
C HIS A 10 -19.04 -2.80 5.27
N LEU A 11 -19.40 -3.02 6.54
CA LEU A 11 -18.86 -2.31 7.68
C LEU A 11 -18.28 -3.33 8.66
N CYS A 12 -17.04 -3.13 9.06
CA CYS A 12 -16.38 -3.97 10.05
C CYS A 12 -15.66 -3.09 11.07
N ALA A 13 -15.75 -3.47 12.34
CA ALA A 13 -14.97 -2.85 13.40
C ALA A 13 -14.32 -3.94 14.25
N SER A 14 -13.10 -3.71 14.70
CA SER A 14 -12.36 -4.63 15.56
C SER A 14 -11.55 -3.87 16.61
N ALA A 15 -11.40 -4.52 17.78
CA ALA A 15 -10.57 -4.02 18.87
C ALA A 15 -9.67 -5.17 19.36
N HIS A 16 -8.39 -4.89 19.50
CA HIS A 16 -7.38 -5.84 20.01
C HIS A 16 -6.70 -5.21 21.22
N PHE A 17 -6.74 -5.90 22.36
CA PHE A 17 -6.11 -5.47 23.61
C PHE A 17 -5.00 -6.46 23.96
N PHE A 18 -3.79 -5.93 24.20
CA PHE A 18 -2.62 -6.73 24.51
C PHE A 18 -2.34 -6.69 26.02
N ARG A 19 -2.60 -7.78 26.73
CA ARG A 19 -2.31 -7.88 28.17
C ARG A 19 -0.83 -8.08 28.45
N ARG A 20 -0.13 -8.77 27.55
CA ARG A 20 1.31 -9.03 27.63
C ARG A 20 1.88 -8.97 26.22
N GLN A 21 2.61 -7.92 25.95
CA GLN A 21 3.35 -7.75 24.70
C GLN A 21 4.83 -7.79 25.05
N THR A 22 5.63 -8.51 24.27
CA THR A 22 7.08 -8.49 24.45
C THR A 22 7.63 -7.20 23.87
N ALA A 23 8.30 -6.43 24.70
CA ALA A 23 9.11 -5.27 24.36
C ALA A 23 10.59 -5.60 24.64
N HIS A 24 11.49 -4.79 24.13
CA HIS A 24 12.92 -4.94 24.40
C HIS A 24 13.45 -3.71 25.12
N SER A 25 13.85 -3.87 26.36
CA SER A 25 14.62 -2.81 27.04
C SER A 25 16.07 -2.86 26.56
N ALA A 26 16.67 -1.69 26.40
CA ALA A 26 18.07 -1.52 26.06
C ALA A 26 18.80 -0.80 27.20
N SER A 27 20.03 -1.21 27.46
CA SER A 27 20.96 -0.45 28.30
C SER A 27 22.32 -0.37 27.64
N TYR A 28 22.96 0.78 27.79
CA TYR A 28 24.29 1.04 27.26
C TYR A 28 25.28 1.18 28.41
N ASP A 29 26.37 0.43 28.36
CA ASP A 29 27.48 0.56 29.28
C ASP A 29 28.57 1.44 28.66
N PRO A 30 28.76 2.68 29.16
CA PRO A 30 29.76 3.59 28.62
C PRO A 30 31.22 3.12 28.80
N ALA A 31 31.47 2.27 29.80
CA ALA A 31 32.81 1.79 30.08
C ALA A 31 33.27 0.71 29.06
N SER A 32 32.36 -0.15 28.65
CA SER A 32 32.65 -1.22 27.68
C SER A 32 32.17 -0.93 26.27
N GLY A 33 31.34 0.11 26.06
CA GLY A 33 30.70 0.41 24.78
C GLY A 33 29.62 -0.59 24.35
N VAL A 34 29.15 -1.44 25.26
CA VAL A 34 28.24 -2.56 24.95
C VAL A 34 26.78 -2.17 25.17
N TYR A 35 25.94 -2.50 24.21
CA TYR A 35 24.48 -2.46 24.36
C TYR A 35 23.97 -3.82 24.81
N ASN A 36 23.19 -3.83 25.88
CA ASN A 36 22.51 -5.00 26.36
C ASN A 36 21.01 -4.89 26.09
N TYR A 37 20.42 -5.90 25.46
CA TYR A 37 19.00 -5.96 25.16
C TYR A 37 18.35 -7.07 25.99
N LYS A 38 17.26 -6.75 26.68
CA LYS A 38 16.51 -7.73 27.48
C LYS A 38 15.04 -7.70 27.08
N PRO A 39 14.42 -8.86 26.77
CA PRO A 39 12.98 -8.92 26.56
C PRO A 39 12.27 -8.64 27.89
N MET A 40 11.21 -7.86 27.82
CA MET A 40 10.32 -7.57 28.94
C MET A 40 8.87 -7.53 28.48
N ASN A 41 7.93 -7.67 29.41
CA ASN A 41 6.53 -7.60 29.11
C ASN A 41 5.99 -6.21 29.43
N VAL A 42 5.31 -5.62 28.46
CA VAL A 42 4.51 -4.40 28.62
C VAL A 42 3.03 -4.74 28.52
N SER A 43 2.20 -3.95 29.18
CA SER A 43 0.75 -4.16 29.23
C SER A 43 0.04 -2.86 28.90
N GLY A 44 -1.18 -2.97 28.36
CA GLY A 44 -2.02 -1.81 28.08
C GLY A 44 -2.01 -1.34 26.62
N ALA A 45 -1.18 -1.90 25.76
CA ALA A 45 -1.23 -1.61 24.32
C ALA A 45 -2.56 -2.11 23.73
N TYR A 46 -3.11 -1.37 22.77
CA TYR A 46 -4.33 -1.76 22.07
C TYR A 46 -4.39 -1.18 20.66
N ARG A 47 -5.22 -1.82 19.81
CA ARG A 47 -5.47 -1.40 18.45
C ARG A 47 -6.97 -1.44 18.17
N LEU A 48 -7.48 -0.35 17.65
CA LEU A 48 -8.85 -0.22 17.17
C LEU A 48 -8.82 -0.04 15.65
N ASN A 49 -9.70 -0.73 14.93
CA ASN A 49 -9.83 -0.56 13.49
C ASN A 49 -11.30 -0.52 13.12
N ALA A 50 -11.63 0.32 12.15
CA ALA A 50 -12.93 0.37 11.48
C ALA A 50 -12.70 0.39 9.97
N LYS A 51 -13.50 -0.38 9.22
CA LYS A 51 -13.46 -0.43 7.76
C LYS A 51 -14.84 -0.28 7.20
N PHE A 52 -14.97 0.49 6.14
CA PHE A 52 -16.19 0.68 5.39
C PHE A 52 -15.90 0.55 3.90
N ASP A 53 -16.58 -0.38 3.26
CA ASP A 53 -16.51 -0.62 1.83
C ASP A 53 -17.88 -0.38 1.21
N ILE A 54 -17.93 0.30 0.09
CA ILE A 54 -19.14 0.42 -0.72
C ILE A 54 -18.78 0.30 -2.19
N SER A 55 -19.59 -0.46 -2.91
CA SER A 55 -19.49 -0.59 -4.37
C SER A 55 -20.86 -0.46 -5.02
N ARG A 56 -20.89 0.15 -6.18
CA ARG A 56 -22.13 0.37 -6.94
C ARG A 56 -21.89 0.38 -8.43
N THR A 57 -22.80 -0.23 -9.18
CA THR A 57 -22.97 0.00 -10.61
C THR A 57 -23.78 1.26 -10.84
N ILE A 58 -23.30 2.18 -11.67
CA ILE A 58 -23.88 3.51 -11.85
C ILE A 58 -25.00 3.48 -12.90
N ASP A 59 -24.79 2.75 -14.01
CA ASP A 59 -25.68 2.73 -15.15
C ASP A 59 -26.43 1.41 -15.34
N GLU A 60 -27.56 1.44 -16.04
CA GLU A 60 -28.37 0.25 -16.34
C GLU A 60 -27.63 -0.78 -17.21
N LYS A 61 -26.75 -0.32 -18.08
CA LYS A 61 -25.92 -1.17 -18.97
C LYS A 61 -24.73 -1.80 -18.25
N ARG A 62 -24.49 -1.41 -17.00
CA ARG A 62 -23.37 -1.87 -16.16
C ARG A 62 -21.99 -1.60 -16.76
N TYR A 63 -21.89 -0.54 -17.55
CA TYR A 63 -20.59 -0.13 -18.09
C TYR A 63 -19.78 0.63 -17.04
N TRP A 64 -20.46 1.39 -16.17
CA TRP A 64 -19.84 2.19 -15.12
C TRP A 64 -20.03 1.57 -13.75
N SER A 65 -18.96 1.47 -13.02
CA SER A 65 -18.95 1.08 -11.61
C SER A 65 -18.01 1.98 -10.80
N TRP A 66 -18.32 2.15 -9.55
CA TRP A 66 -17.44 2.80 -8.60
C TRP A 66 -17.36 2.01 -7.30
N GLN A 67 -16.25 2.18 -6.62
CA GLN A 67 -16.05 1.61 -5.29
C GLN A 67 -15.22 2.58 -4.45
N THR A 68 -15.51 2.64 -3.15
CA THR A 68 -14.63 3.26 -2.16
C THR A 68 -14.44 2.32 -0.98
N ASN A 69 -13.24 2.38 -0.39
CA ASN A 69 -12.84 1.63 0.78
C ASN A 69 -12.21 2.63 1.75
N ALA A 70 -12.92 2.90 2.86
CA ALA A 70 -12.42 3.77 3.92
C ALA A 70 -12.00 2.93 5.12
N ASP A 71 -10.88 3.23 5.73
CA ASP A 71 -10.47 2.63 6.98
C ASP A 71 -9.90 3.67 7.95
N ALA A 72 -10.19 3.44 9.23
CA ALA A 72 -9.66 4.20 10.35
C ALA A 72 -9.00 3.24 11.33
N GLY A 73 -7.77 3.53 11.72
CA GLY A 73 -7.00 2.75 12.68
C GLY A 73 -6.47 3.64 13.79
N TYR A 74 -6.68 3.23 15.03
CA TYR A 74 -6.02 3.85 16.18
C TYR A 74 -5.16 2.80 16.88
N HIS A 75 -3.89 3.12 17.06
CA HIS A 75 -2.90 2.25 17.69
C HIS A 75 -2.26 2.95 18.88
N HIS A 76 -2.54 2.46 20.08
CA HIS A 76 -1.85 2.81 21.30
C HIS A 76 -0.75 1.78 21.53
N SER A 77 0.49 2.15 21.22
CA SER A 77 1.65 1.27 21.35
C SER A 77 2.50 1.66 22.55
N ILE A 78 2.99 0.64 23.27
CA ILE A 78 3.87 0.79 24.42
C ILE A 78 5.12 -0.03 24.13
N ASP A 79 6.28 0.59 24.22
CA ASP A 79 7.57 -0.07 24.05
C ASP A 79 8.64 0.69 24.85
N HIS A 80 9.87 0.21 24.83
CA HIS A 80 11.02 0.88 25.44
C HIS A 80 11.88 1.53 24.36
N ALA A 81 12.13 2.82 24.49
CA ALA A 81 12.99 3.57 23.61
C ALA A 81 14.17 4.17 24.37
N MET A 82 15.31 4.26 23.73
CA MET A 82 16.53 4.86 24.29
C MET A 82 16.94 6.03 23.40
N LEU A 83 16.88 7.24 23.93
CA LEU A 83 17.31 8.45 23.24
C LEU A 83 18.82 8.63 23.33
N THR A 84 19.37 9.45 22.45
CA THR A 84 20.78 9.82 22.47
C THR A 84 21.18 10.41 23.82
N GLY A 85 22.23 9.87 24.43
CA GLY A 85 22.72 10.30 25.73
C GLY A 85 22.10 9.58 26.94
N MET A 86 21.12 8.70 26.74
CA MET A 86 20.60 7.83 27.79
C MET A 86 21.45 6.57 27.93
N THR A 87 21.59 6.09 29.17
CA THR A 87 22.27 4.81 29.49
C THR A 87 21.31 3.64 29.65
N ALA A 88 20.00 3.92 29.72
CA ALA A 88 18.94 2.92 29.77
C ALA A 88 17.72 3.39 29.00
N SER A 89 16.99 2.44 28.43
CA SER A 89 15.71 2.72 27.75
C SER A 89 14.60 3.00 28.79
N GLU A 90 13.71 3.91 28.46
CA GLU A 90 12.51 4.23 29.21
C GLU A 90 11.26 3.81 28.45
N GLU A 91 10.16 3.60 29.17
CA GLU A 91 8.88 3.30 28.55
C GLU A 91 8.42 4.50 27.71
N ASN A 92 8.14 4.23 26.46
CA ASN A 92 7.56 5.19 25.52
C ASN A 92 6.18 4.72 25.09
N VAL A 93 5.24 5.65 25.10
CA VAL A 93 3.88 5.44 24.63
C VAL A 93 3.70 6.29 23.37
N VAL A 94 3.32 5.64 22.27
CA VAL A 94 3.02 6.31 21.01
C VAL A 94 1.59 6.03 20.58
N ASN A 95 0.84 7.08 20.35
CA ASN A 95 -0.52 7.04 19.79
C ASN A 95 -0.45 7.35 18.31
N THR A 96 -0.97 6.45 17.49
CA THR A 96 -1.03 6.65 16.05
C THR A 96 -2.48 6.55 15.58
N LEU A 97 -2.98 7.61 14.98
CA LEU A 97 -4.24 7.62 14.24
C LEU A 97 -3.92 7.56 12.74
N THR A 98 -4.53 6.64 12.04
CA THR A 98 -4.44 6.51 10.59
C THR A 98 -5.83 6.57 10.01
N LEU A 99 -6.04 7.45 9.04
CA LEU A 99 -7.25 7.51 8.22
C LEU A 99 -6.84 7.24 6.77
N HIS A 100 -7.59 6.38 6.13
CA HIS A 100 -7.34 6.01 4.74
C HIS A 100 -8.65 5.94 3.98
N ASP A 101 -8.67 6.44 2.75
CA ASP A 101 -9.76 6.26 1.79
C ASP A 101 -9.18 6.04 0.40
N GLY A 102 -9.60 4.92 -0.20
CA GLY A 102 -9.26 4.57 -1.57
C GLY A 102 -10.53 4.44 -2.40
N ALA A 103 -10.58 5.09 -3.56
CA ALA A 103 -11.73 5.05 -4.45
C ALA A 103 -11.31 4.79 -5.90
N TYR A 104 -12.20 4.18 -6.65
CA TYR A 104 -12.07 4.14 -8.11
C TYR A 104 -13.40 4.27 -8.82
N ILE A 105 -13.34 4.80 -10.03
CA ILE A 105 -14.39 4.73 -11.02
C ILE A 105 -13.88 3.98 -12.24
N GLN A 106 -14.68 3.07 -12.77
CA GLN A 106 -14.29 2.21 -13.86
C GLN A 106 -15.36 2.16 -14.95
N TYR A 107 -14.91 2.24 -16.19
CA TYR A 107 -15.72 2.02 -17.38
C TYR A 107 -15.30 0.74 -18.07
N ASN A 108 -16.27 -0.17 -18.31
CA ASN A 108 -16.08 -1.42 -18.99
C ASN A 108 -17.10 -1.54 -20.14
N LYS A 109 -16.63 -1.53 -21.39
CA LYS A 109 -17.48 -1.78 -22.53
C LYS A 109 -16.75 -2.65 -23.56
N GLY A 110 -17.22 -3.89 -23.69
CA GLY A 110 -16.61 -4.84 -24.63
C GLY A 110 -15.13 -5.06 -24.35
N THR A 111 -14.28 -4.62 -25.26
CA THR A 111 -12.82 -4.79 -25.18
C THR A 111 -12.09 -3.60 -24.54
N LEU A 112 -12.82 -2.54 -24.17
CA LEU A 112 -12.28 -1.33 -23.55
C LEU A 112 -12.56 -1.33 -22.05
N ASN A 113 -11.49 -1.15 -21.26
CA ASN A 113 -11.54 -0.91 -19.84
C ASN A 113 -10.75 0.36 -19.53
N ILE A 114 -11.37 1.30 -18.83
CA ILE A 114 -10.71 2.51 -18.31
C ILE A 114 -11.03 2.62 -16.83
N ARG A 115 -10.02 2.92 -16.00
CA ARG A 115 -10.19 3.09 -14.56
C ARG A 115 -9.42 4.32 -14.10
N ALA A 116 -10.10 5.18 -13.37
CA ALA A 116 -9.47 6.24 -12.59
C ALA A 116 -9.48 5.84 -11.10
N THR A 117 -8.36 6.05 -10.41
CA THR A 117 -8.17 5.71 -9.01
C THR A 117 -7.73 6.93 -8.22
N GLY A 118 -8.11 6.97 -6.97
CA GLY A 118 -7.60 7.92 -5.97
C GLY A 118 -7.44 7.20 -4.64
N ASP A 119 -6.38 7.50 -3.91
CA ASP A 119 -6.07 6.94 -2.59
C ASP A 119 -5.45 8.04 -1.74
N ILE A 120 -5.89 8.19 -0.50
CA ILE A 120 -5.34 9.12 0.46
C ILE A 120 -5.19 8.44 1.81
N ARG A 121 -4.02 8.58 2.40
CA ARG A 121 -3.73 8.09 3.75
C ARG A 121 -3.11 9.20 4.58
N TRP A 122 -3.84 9.60 5.60
CA TRP A 122 -3.34 10.53 6.61
C TRP A 122 -2.94 9.76 7.87
N ARG A 123 -1.79 10.13 8.42
CA ARG A 123 -1.26 9.54 9.65
C ARG A 123 -0.82 10.63 10.60
N HIS A 124 -1.31 10.53 11.83
CA HIS A 124 -0.87 11.35 12.94
C HIS A 124 -0.31 10.45 14.03
N SER A 125 0.95 10.69 14.45
CA SER A 125 1.59 9.94 15.52
C SER A 125 2.19 10.91 16.52
N GLU A 126 1.86 10.73 17.79
CA GLU A 126 2.40 11.50 18.91
C GLU A 126 2.97 10.56 19.98
N GLY A 127 4.10 10.93 20.57
CA GLY A 127 4.77 10.15 21.62
C GLY A 127 4.92 10.93 22.91
N LYS A 128 5.02 10.22 24.04
CA LYS A 128 5.21 10.83 25.36
C LYS A 128 6.66 11.25 25.64
N MET A 129 7.62 10.66 24.96
CA MET A 129 9.03 11.02 25.18
C MET A 129 9.31 12.43 24.69
N ARG A 130 10.12 13.17 25.46
CA ARG A 130 10.42 14.60 25.24
C ARG A 130 10.92 14.93 23.84
N ASP A 131 11.70 14.04 23.22
CA ASP A 131 12.31 14.25 21.91
C ASP A 131 11.57 13.49 20.79
N PHE A 132 10.33 13.03 21.06
CA PHE A 132 9.52 12.40 20.05
C PHE A 132 8.98 13.48 19.08
N GLU A 133 9.41 13.39 17.83
CA GLU A 133 8.91 14.26 16.79
C GLU A 133 7.51 13.80 16.34
N THR A 134 6.49 14.63 16.57
CA THR A 134 5.13 14.36 16.13
C THR A 134 5.10 14.23 14.60
N LEU A 135 4.62 13.09 14.12
CA LEU A 135 4.39 12.87 12.69
C LEU A 135 2.98 13.31 12.32
N ASN A 136 2.86 14.15 11.30
CA ASN A 136 1.59 14.49 10.68
C ASN A 136 1.75 14.42 9.17
N ALA A 137 1.65 13.21 8.63
CA ALA A 137 1.97 12.91 7.25
C ALA A 137 0.73 12.50 6.45
N THR A 138 0.73 12.87 5.17
CA THR A 138 -0.29 12.49 4.20
C THR A 138 0.40 11.89 2.97
N ASP A 139 0.04 10.65 2.67
CA ASP A 139 0.37 9.99 1.41
C ASP A 139 -0.87 10.01 0.54
N PHE A 140 -0.76 10.41 -0.72
CA PHE A 140 -1.86 10.34 -1.66
C PHE A 140 -1.40 9.88 -3.03
N GLN A 141 -2.25 9.11 -3.68
CA GLN A 141 -2.04 8.56 -5.00
C GLN A 141 -3.26 8.82 -5.86
N TYR A 142 -3.04 9.16 -7.11
CA TYR A 142 -4.11 9.18 -8.11
C TYR A 142 -3.58 8.71 -9.45
N GLY A 143 -4.43 8.06 -10.21
CA GLY A 143 -3.98 7.46 -11.46
C GLY A 143 -5.10 7.17 -12.43
N LEU A 144 -4.67 6.91 -13.65
CA LEU A 144 -5.52 6.49 -14.76
C LEU A 144 -4.92 5.25 -15.40
N SER A 145 -5.74 4.23 -15.61
CA SER A 145 -5.36 3.05 -16.39
C SER A 145 -6.33 2.80 -17.53
N ALA A 146 -5.80 2.34 -18.65
CA ALA A 146 -6.58 1.95 -19.80
C ALA A 146 -6.10 0.61 -20.34
N ARG A 147 -7.04 -0.24 -20.74
CA ARG A 147 -6.78 -1.50 -21.45
C ARG A 147 -7.72 -1.59 -22.62
N TYR A 148 -7.15 -1.90 -23.78
CA TYR A 148 -7.92 -2.10 -25.00
C TYR A 148 -7.44 -3.34 -25.74
N THR A 149 -8.38 -4.24 -26.05
CA THR A 149 -8.08 -5.42 -26.87
C THR A 149 -8.63 -5.18 -28.29
N LEU A 150 -7.74 -5.19 -29.27
CA LEU A 150 -8.07 -5.03 -30.69
C LEU A 150 -8.88 -6.25 -31.15
N PRO A 151 -10.16 -6.09 -31.56
CA PRO A 151 -11.05 -7.22 -31.82
C PRO A 151 -10.59 -8.17 -32.95
N ARG A 152 -9.87 -7.66 -33.92
CA ARG A 152 -9.40 -8.47 -35.07
C ARG A 152 -8.11 -9.23 -34.79
N LEU A 153 -7.21 -8.63 -34.02
CA LEU A 153 -5.87 -9.17 -33.74
C LEU A 153 -5.82 -9.89 -32.40
N ASN A 154 -6.79 -9.66 -31.52
CA ASN A 154 -6.76 -10.05 -30.11
C ASN A 154 -5.54 -9.51 -29.35
N THR A 155 -4.85 -8.52 -29.91
CA THR A 155 -3.75 -7.83 -29.24
C THR A 155 -4.31 -6.96 -28.15
N THR A 156 -3.79 -7.08 -26.94
CA THR A 156 -4.16 -6.23 -25.79
C THR A 156 -3.08 -5.20 -25.54
N LEU A 157 -3.48 -3.95 -25.56
CA LEU A 157 -2.67 -2.81 -25.14
C LEU A 157 -3.12 -2.39 -23.76
N SER A 158 -2.18 -2.13 -22.85
CA SER A 158 -2.48 -1.58 -21.53
C SER A 158 -1.46 -0.48 -21.21
N ALA A 159 -1.96 0.58 -20.58
CA ALA A 159 -1.12 1.61 -20.00
C ALA A 159 -1.74 2.08 -18.69
N ASP A 160 -0.92 2.44 -17.73
CA ASP A 160 -1.31 3.07 -16.49
C ASP A 160 -0.29 4.13 -16.07
N GLY A 161 -0.80 5.27 -15.65
CA GLY A 161 -0.02 6.37 -15.07
C GLY A 161 -0.54 6.65 -13.67
N ASN A 162 0.37 6.66 -12.70
CA ASN A 162 0.05 6.90 -11.30
C ASN A 162 0.99 7.97 -10.74
N MET A 163 0.42 8.96 -10.06
CA MET A 163 1.14 9.93 -9.26
C MET A 163 1.11 9.49 -7.80
N TYR A 164 2.28 9.38 -7.19
CA TYR A 164 2.47 9.12 -5.77
C TYR A 164 3.03 10.37 -5.13
N SER A 165 2.32 10.89 -4.13
CA SER A 165 2.74 12.12 -3.45
C SER A 165 2.79 11.90 -1.95
N ARG A 166 3.81 12.43 -1.31
CA ARG A 166 4.03 12.37 0.14
C ARG A 166 4.24 13.75 0.70
N ARG A 167 3.61 14.04 1.83
CA ARG A 167 3.70 15.34 2.52
C ARG A 167 3.73 15.16 4.02
N GLY A 168 4.36 16.11 4.71
CA GLY A 168 4.38 16.16 6.17
C GLY A 168 5.41 15.25 6.84
N TYR A 169 6.36 14.70 6.09
CA TYR A 169 7.50 13.97 6.66
C TYR A 169 8.60 14.96 7.07
N GLY A 170 9.33 14.64 8.16
CA GLY A 170 10.38 15.50 8.71
C GLY A 170 11.60 15.69 7.82
N SER A 171 11.85 14.80 6.85
CA SER A 171 12.89 14.91 5.84
C SER A 171 12.32 15.38 4.50
N ALA A 172 12.99 16.34 3.85
CA ALA A 172 12.58 16.84 2.54
C ALA A 172 12.62 15.73 1.46
N GLU A 173 13.55 14.78 1.57
CA GLU A 173 13.71 13.65 0.64
C GLU A 173 12.53 12.67 0.69
N LEU A 174 11.75 12.70 1.77
CA LEU A 174 10.56 11.87 1.93
C LEU A 174 9.28 12.53 1.39
N ASN A 175 9.32 13.84 1.15
CA ASN A 175 8.21 14.61 0.60
C ASN A 175 8.31 14.64 -0.94
N THR A 176 8.02 13.52 -1.58
CA THR A 176 8.22 13.28 -3.02
C THR A 176 6.93 13.40 -3.83
N ASP A 177 7.10 13.60 -5.13
CA ASP A 177 6.08 13.48 -6.17
C ASP A 177 6.63 12.56 -7.27
N ASP A 178 6.18 11.31 -7.29
CA ASP A 178 6.68 10.30 -8.20
C ASP A 178 5.60 9.94 -9.22
N PHE A 179 5.79 10.27 -10.49
CA PHE A 179 4.88 9.86 -11.56
C PHE A 179 5.38 8.61 -12.25
N VAL A 180 4.73 7.48 -11.99
CA VAL A 180 5.09 6.17 -12.56
C VAL A 180 4.19 5.86 -13.75
N LEU A 181 4.79 5.70 -14.92
CA LEU A 181 4.11 5.34 -16.16
C LEU A 181 4.53 3.93 -16.59
N ASN A 182 3.54 3.03 -16.69
CA ASN A 182 3.73 1.67 -17.17
C ASN A 182 2.96 1.44 -18.47
N ALA A 183 3.50 0.57 -19.32
CA ALA A 183 2.80 0.16 -20.54
C ALA A 183 3.06 -1.33 -20.84
N SER A 184 2.11 -1.98 -21.48
CA SER A 184 2.29 -3.35 -21.95
C SER A 184 1.53 -3.62 -23.25
N ILE A 185 2.10 -4.54 -24.04
CA ILE A 185 1.47 -5.14 -25.19
C ILE A 185 1.50 -6.66 -25.05
N SER A 186 0.35 -7.30 -25.29
CA SER A 186 0.20 -8.75 -25.22
C SER A 186 -0.47 -9.27 -26.46
N GLN A 187 0.17 -10.26 -27.10
CA GLN A 187 -0.32 -10.89 -28.33
C GLN A 187 -0.50 -12.40 -28.10
N PRO A 188 -1.71 -12.92 -28.18
CA PRO A 188 -1.96 -14.34 -28.24
C PRO A 188 -1.75 -14.90 -29.65
N PHE A 189 -1.08 -16.06 -29.73
CA PHE A 189 -0.86 -16.84 -30.92
C PHE A 189 -1.50 -18.22 -30.80
N PHE A 190 -1.71 -18.91 -31.91
CA PHE A 190 -2.22 -20.30 -31.94
C PHE A 190 -3.48 -20.51 -31.10
N LYS A 191 -4.47 -19.63 -31.26
CA LYS A 191 -5.73 -19.63 -30.49
C LYS A 191 -5.51 -19.52 -28.97
N GLY A 192 -4.52 -18.73 -28.56
CA GLY A 192 -4.21 -18.49 -27.15
C GLY A 192 -3.31 -19.55 -26.49
N LYS A 193 -2.79 -20.52 -27.25
CA LYS A 193 -1.82 -21.47 -26.70
C LYS A 193 -0.46 -20.86 -26.38
N LEU A 194 -0.07 -19.86 -27.13
CA LEU A 194 1.16 -19.11 -26.92
C LEU A 194 0.79 -17.63 -26.75
N ILE A 195 1.29 -16.99 -25.68
CA ILE A 195 1.11 -15.56 -25.44
C ILE A 195 2.49 -14.93 -25.35
N ALA A 196 2.77 -13.97 -26.23
CA ALA A 196 3.93 -13.10 -26.12
C ALA A 196 3.48 -11.78 -25.50
N ARG A 197 4.23 -11.27 -24.51
CA ARG A 197 3.94 -10.02 -23.81
C ARG A 197 5.22 -9.24 -23.60
N ILE A 198 5.16 -7.94 -23.84
CA ILE A 198 6.20 -6.99 -23.50
C ILE A 198 5.60 -6.03 -22.48
N GLU A 199 6.32 -5.80 -21.37
CA GLU A 199 5.94 -4.86 -20.31
C GLU A 199 7.09 -3.89 -20.10
N ALA A 200 6.76 -2.64 -19.94
CA ALA A 200 7.67 -1.58 -19.54
C ALA A 200 7.17 -0.98 -18.24
N PHE A 201 8.04 -0.97 -17.24
CA PHE A 201 7.78 -0.44 -15.91
C PHE A 201 8.56 0.85 -15.71
N ASP A 202 7.90 1.85 -15.10
CA ASP A 202 8.45 3.17 -14.79
C ASP A 202 9.23 3.79 -15.95
N LEU A 203 8.53 3.97 -17.08
CA LEU A 203 9.10 4.52 -18.33
C LEU A 203 9.77 5.88 -18.15
N LEU A 204 9.37 6.64 -17.14
CA LEU A 204 9.90 7.98 -16.85
C LEU A 204 11.00 7.98 -15.78
N HIS A 205 11.27 6.84 -15.15
CA HIS A 205 12.32 6.68 -14.14
C HIS A 205 12.15 7.64 -12.95
N GLN A 206 10.95 7.72 -12.39
CA GLN A 206 10.63 8.65 -11.31
C GLN A 206 10.26 7.98 -9.99
N LEU A 207 10.26 6.65 -9.92
CA LEU A 207 9.88 5.93 -8.70
C LEU A 207 10.93 6.14 -7.59
N SER A 208 10.50 6.71 -6.46
CA SER A 208 11.30 6.82 -5.24
C SER A 208 11.48 5.47 -4.56
N SER A 209 12.67 5.23 -4.02
CA SER A 209 13.04 4.00 -3.31
C SER A 209 13.12 4.16 -1.79
N THR A 210 12.46 5.18 -1.22
CA THR A 210 12.51 5.48 0.22
C THR A 210 11.25 5.05 0.93
N GLN A 211 11.37 4.38 2.07
CA GLN A 211 10.29 3.99 2.94
C GLN A 211 10.49 4.59 4.35
N TYR A 212 9.37 5.01 4.97
CA TYR A 212 9.35 5.61 6.29
C TYR A 212 8.43 4.86 7.23
N THR A 213 8.90 4.58 8.44
CA THR A 213 8.12 3.91 9.50
C THR A 213 8.28 4.62 10.84
N VAL A 214 7.17 4.86 11.56
CA VAL A 214 7.16 5.39 12.93
C VAL A 214 6.47 4.40 13.86
N ASN A 215 7.09 4.13 14.99
CA ASN A 215 6.54 3.30 16.07
C ASN A 215 7.04 3.79 17.44
N ALA A 216 6.71 3.08 18.52
CA ALA A 216 7.12 3.45 19.88
C ALA A 216 8.64 3.41 20.12
N GLN A 217 9.40 2.69 19.31
CA GLN A 217 10.87 2.63 19.39
C GLN A 217 11.53 3.83 18.72
N GLY A 218 10.81 4.52 17.82
CA GLY A 218 11.32 5.66 17.09
C GLY A 218 10.85 5.71 15.63
N ARG A 219 11.61 6.44 14.81
CA ARG A 219 11.40 6.50 13.37
C ARG A 219 12.52 5.78 12.62
N THR A 220 12.16 5.14 11.52
CA THR A 220 13.11 4.45 10.64
C THR A 220 12.88 4.91 9.21
N GLU A 221 13.95 5.33 8.57
CA GLU A 221 14.00 5.62 7.14
C GLU A 221 14.79 4.51 6.46
N THR A 222 14.25 3.94 5.40
CA THR A 222 14.89 2.85 4.68
C THR A 222 14.98 3.19 3.21
N TRP A 223 16.19 3.15 2.68
CA TRP A 223 16.47 3.35 1.25
C TRP A 223 16.73 1.99 0.59
N TYR A 224 16.05 1.74 -0.51
CA TYR A 224 16.22 0.52 -1.28
C TYR A 224 16.94 0.82 -2.60
N ARG A 225 17.84 -0.02 -2.99
CA ARG A 225 18.30 -0.08 -4.38
C ARG A 225 17.40 -1.03 -5.14
N SER A 226 16.33 -0.50 -5.75
CA SER A 226 15.49 -1.25 -6.67
C SER A 226 15.92 -1.04 -8.11
N LEU A 227 15.49 -1.92 -9.03
CA LEU A 227 15.56 -1.65 -10.47
C LEU A 227 14.58 -0.50 -10.76
N PRO A 228 15.10 0.69 -11.13
CA PRO A 228 14.24 1.88 -11.19
C PRO A 228 13.28 1.83 -12.38
N HIS A 229 13.72 1.29 -13.51
CA HIS A 229 12.90 1.04 -14.69
C HIS A 229 13.41 -0.20 -15.42
N TYR A 230 12.51 -0.90 -16.07
CA TYR A 230 12.90 -2.08 -16.87
C TYR A 230 11.85 -2.37 -17.94
N VAL A 231 12.29 -3.08 -18.97
CA VAL A 231 11.45 -3.70 -19.97
C VAL A 231 11.62 -5.21 -19.87
N MET A 232 10.50 -5.93 -19.83
CA MET A 232 10.49 -7.38 -19.70
C MET A 232 9.69 -8.01 -20.83
N ALA A 233 10.23 -9.08 -21.39
CA ALA A 233 9.51 -9.90 -22.37
C ALA A 233 9.10 -11.23 -21.73
N HIS A 234 7.83 -11.59 -21.90
CA HIS A 234 7.28 -12.85 -21.41
C HIS A 234 6.81 -13.70 -22.58
N LEU A 235 7.08 -14.99 -22.49
CA LEU A 235 6.56 -15.97 -23.40
C LEU A 235 5.86 -17.06 -22.58
N VAL A 236 4.54 -17.15 -22.69
CA VAL A 236 3.74 -18.10 -21.93
C VAL A 236 3.12 -19.11 -22.88
N TYR A 237 3.43 -20.39 -22.68
CA TYR A 237 2.86 -21.49 -23.43
C TYR A 237 1.94 -22.34 -22.57
N HIS A 238 0.66 -22.47 -23.00
CA HIS A 238 -0.35 -23.27 -22.31
C HIS A 238 -0.35 -24.69 -22.87
N TRP A 239 0.18 -25.60 -22.11
CA TRP A 239 0.14 -27.04 -22.42
C TRP A 239 -1.07 -27.67 -21.76
N ASN A 240 -2.16 -27.83 -22.53
CA ASN A 240 -3.34 -28.57 -22.05
C ASN A 240 -3.35 -29.98 -22.66
N LYS A 241 -3.12 -31.00 -21.83
CA LYS A 241 -3.32 -32.40 -22.18
C LYS A 241 -4.74 -32.75 -21.75
N ASN A 242 -5.70 -32.80 -22.69
CA ASN A 242 -7.02 -33.35 -22.38
C ASN A 242 -6.86 -34.82 -21.96
N PRO A 243 -7.37 -35.23 -20.78
CA PRO A 243 -7.45 -36.65 -20.47
C PRO A 243 -8.33 -37.32 -21.54
N ARG A 244 -7.82 -38.36 -22.19
CA ARG A 244 -8.62 -39.20 -23.10
C ARG A 244 -9.81 -39.69 -22.30
N LYS A 245 -11.04 -39.39 -22.72
CA LYS A 245 -12.23 -40.10 -22.24
C LYS A 245 -12.00 -41.60 -22.59
N LYS A 246 -11.89 -42.44 -21.57
CA LYS A 246 -12.03 -43.90 -21.73
C LYS A 246 -13.48 -44.26 -22.00
#